data_a77513de81c1bcaa350f84db85590807
#
_entry.id   a77513de81c1bcaa350f84db85590807
#
_cell.length_a   1.000
_cell.length_b   1.000
_cell.length_c   1.000
_cell.angle_alpha   90.00
_cell.angle_beta   90.00
_cell.angle_gamma   90.00
#
_symmetry.space_group_name_H-M   'P 1'
#
loop_
_entity.id
_entity.type
_entity.pdbx_description
1 polymer ?
#
loop_
_entity_poly.entity_id
_entity_poly.type
_entity_poly.pdbx_seq_one_letter_code
_entity_poly.pdbx_strand_id
1 'polypeptide(L)'
;MAYDGVVKSIGYNQHEILYNIMQLHNDGKPFDCDPTYSIGNFYGKFNITKDDGTKVEIEIPQPRYKFDVCPQVDGVEKIEPLGPLPLEDNSISSICIDLPFVISCGPSMETPDYDENGNRVKNNMISRRFAAYYPVAQLLESYKHWIDEAYRVLKEDGIMCFKTQATITGSKMLNTPYYSRLMAESVGFDSLDEFILLAKNRLISGKVNKQQHARSFHSYFLVFKKSLSKKITYFDFMEDEEIEKVLSGLKKYNVNKKRR
;
A
#
# COMPACT_ATOMS: atom_id res chain seq x y z
N MET A 1 21.37 14.32 -10.12
CA MET A 1 22.55 13.44 -10.32
C MET A 1 22.06 12.20 -11.05
N ALA A 2 22.68 11.82 -12.15
CA ALA A 2 22.35 10.57 -12.81
C ALA A 2 22.68 9.41 -11.85
N TYR A 3 21.78 8.47 -11.71
CA TYR A 3 21.99 7.25 -10.92
C TYR A 3 23.03 6.40 -11.66
N ASP A 4 24.21 6.26 -11.05
CA ASP A 4 25.38 5.62 -11.70
C ASP A 4 25.45 4.10 -11.42
N GLY A 5 24.30 3.47 -11.21
CA GLY A 5 24.21 2.04 -10.90
C GLY A 5 22.90 1.40 -11.34
N VAL A 6 22.90 0.07 -11.43
CA VAL A 6 21.70 -0.73 -11.69
C VAL A 6 20.82 -0.72 -10.45
N VAL A 7 19.59 -0.24 -10.58
CA VAL A 7 18.56 -0.35 -9.53
C VAL A 7 18.08 -1.79 -9.45
N LYS A 8 18.15 -2.37 -8.25
CA LYS A 8 17.62 -3.72 -7.99
C LYS A 8 16.18 -3.64 -7.52
N SER A 9 15.33 -4.51 -8.04
CA SER A 9 13.94 -4.63 -7.61
C SER A 9 13.76 -5.33 -6.24
N ILE A 10 14.84 -5.74 -5.57
CA ILE A 10 14.80 -6.38 -4.26
C ILE A 10 15.76 -5.65 -3.33
N GLY A 11 15.27 -5.29 -2.13
CA GLY A 11 16.07 -4.59 -1.12
C GLY A 11 15.66 -4.91 0.31
N TYR A 12 16.49 -4.51 1.27
CA TYR A 12 16.24 -4.66 2.71
C TYR A 12 15.89 -3.33 3.38
N ASN A 13 15.90 -2.23 2.63
CA ASN A 13 15.64 -0.89 3.13
C ASN A 13 14.51 -0.23 2.33
N GLN A 14 13.39 0.06 2.99
CA GLN A 14 12.25 0.67 2.34
C GLN A 14 12.54 2.08 1.81
N HIS A 15 13.42 2.83 2.48
CA HIS A 15 13.77 4.19 2.06
C HIS A 15 14.60 4.18 0.77
N GLU A 16 15.49 3.20 0.63
CA GLU A 16 16.23 2.97 -0.61
C GLU A 16 15.30 2.62 -1.76
N ILE A 17 14.33 1.74 -1.51
CA ILE A 17 13.31 1.37 -2.51
C ILE A 17 12.50 2.60 -2.92
N LEU A 18 11.98 3.39 -1.98
CA LEU A 18 11.22 4.60 -2.28
C LEU A 18 12.05 5.64 -3.03
N TYR A 19 13.31 5.83 -2.60
CA TYR A 19 14.24 6.72 -3.31
C TYR A 19 14.44 6.26 -4.75
N ASN A 20 14.65 4.98 -4.97
CA ASN A 20 14.83 4.42 -6.31
C ASN A 20 13.56 4.59 -7.17
N ILE A 21 12.37 4.39 -6.59
CA ILE A 21 11.10 4.65 -7.29
C ILE A 21 11.00 6.12 -7.70
N MET A 22 11.34 7.05 -6.81
CA MET A 22 11.35 8.48 -7.15
C MET A 22 12.31 8.78 -8.31
N GLN A 23 13.52 8.23 -8.27
CA GLN A 23 14.53 8.46 -9.33
C GLN A 23 14.10 7.88 -10.67
N LEU A 24 13.55 6.66 -10.69
CA LEU A 24 13.19 5.96 -11.94
C LEU A 24 11.88 6.44 -12.54
N HIS A 25 10.88 6.76 -11.71
CA HIS A 25 9.51 6.91 -12.17
C HIS A 25 8.90 8.29 -11.87
N ASN A 26 9.55 9.13 -11.08
CA ASN A 26 9.04 10.46 -10.70
C ASN A 26 10.06 11.59 -10.95
N ASP A 27 10.98 11.42 -11.88
CA ASP A 27 12.03 12.40 -12.22
C ASP A 27 12.85 12.88 -11.03
N GLY A 28 13.02 12.06 -9.99
CA GLY A 28 13.67 12.42 -8.73
C GLY A 28 12.87 13.39 -7.85
N LYS A 29 11.63 13.70 -8.23
CA LYS A 29 10.76 14.59 -7.45
C LYS A 29 10.13 13.86 -6.26
N PRO A 30 9.78 14.57 -5.16
CA PRO A 30 9.00 13.99 -4.08
C PRO A 30 7.62 13.53 -4.55
N PHE A 31 7.01 12.62 -3.82
CA PHE A 31 5.58 12.35 -3.99
C PHE A 31 4.77 13.60 -3.63
N ASP A 32 3.73 13.90 -4.41
CA ASP A 32 2.85 15.03 -4.13
C ASP A 32 1.92 14.76 -2.95
N CYS A 33 1.46 13.53 -2.81
CA CYS A 33 0.44 13.13 -1.84
C CYS A 33 0.76 11.79 -1.16
N ASP A 34 0.44 11.72 0.14
CA ASP A 34 0.36 10.48 0.91
C ASP A 34 -0.93 10.49 1.74
N PRO A 35 -1.94 9.69 1.37
CA PRO A 35 -3.20 9.58 2.11
C PRO A 35 -3.14 8.60 3.30
N THR A 36 -1.96 8.03 3.56
CA THR A 36 -1.70 7.04 4.60
C THR A 36 -0.49 7.42 5.46
N TYR A 37 -0.31 8.73 5.65
CA TYR A 37 0.91 9.33 6.15
C TYR A 37 1.35 8.81 7.53
N SER A 38 0.42 8.50 8.42
CA SER A 38 0.68 8.05 9.80
C SER A 38 1.61 9.03 10.56
N ILE A 39 2.85 8.65 10.83
CA ILE A 39 3.88 9.48 11.45
C ILE A 39 4.99 9.90 10.46
N GLY A 40 4.81 9.64 9.18
CA GLY A 40 5.74 10.04 8.13
C GLY A 40 7.04 9.24 8.04
N ASN A 41 7.02 7.97 8.44
CA ASN A 41 8.22 7.12 8.45
C ASN A 41 8.88 6.88 7.09
N PHE A 42 8.23 7.26 5.99
CA PHE A 42 8.79 7.16 4.65
C PHE A 42 9.69 8.34 4.29
N TYR A 43 9.58 9.45 5.01
CA TYR A 43 10.13 10.74 4.61
C TYR A 43 11.23 11.20 5.56
N GLY A 44 12.21 11.91 5.02
CA GLY A 44 13.35 12.44 5.75
C GLY A 44 14.69 11.99 5.20
N LYS A 45 15.73 12.15 6.00
CA LYS A 45 17.10 11.78 5.65
C LYS A 45 17.47 10.41 6.21
N PHE A 46 18.02 9.56 5.37
CA PHE A 46 18.36 8.19 5.70
C PHE A 46 19.76 7.83 5.19
N ASN A 47 20.52 7.08 5.99
CA ASN A 47 21.78 6.50 5.56
C ASN A 47 21.52 5.10 4.97
N ILE A 48 21.86 4.92 3.71
CA ILE A 48 21.86 3.63 3.03
C ILE A 48 23.31 3.14 2.88
N THR A 49 23.48 1.82 2.85
CA THR A 49 24.78 1.20 2.55
C THR A 49 24.67 0.52 1.19
N LYS A 50 25.44 0.99 0.23
CA LYS A 50 25.53 0.37 -1.10
C LYS A 50 26.20 -1.00 -1.04
N ASP A 51 26.11 -1.78 -2.14
CA ASP A 51 26.69 -3.13 -2.23
C ASP A 51 28.21 -3.15 -2.04
N ASP A 52 28.90 -2.08 -2.41
CA ASP A 52 30.34 -1.88 -2.21
C ASP A 52 30.74 -1.47 -0.77
N GLY A 53 29.73 -1.38 0.13
CA GLY A 53 29.92 -0.94 1.52
C GLY A 53 29.92 0.59 1.72
N THR A 54 29.85 1.38 0.67
CA THR A 54 29.80 2.85 0.76
C THR A 54 28.50 3.29 1.41
N LYS A 55 28.59 4.17 2.41
CA LYS A 55 27.43 4.81 3.04
C LYS A 55 27.08 6.10 2.31
N VAL A 56 25.82 6.25 1.95
CA VAL A 56 25.31 7.44 1.27
C VAL A 56 24.08 7.93 2.03
N GLU A 57 24.02 9.22 2.29
CA GLU A 57 22.80 9.87 2.76
C GLU A 57 21.87 10.10 1.58
N ILE A 58 20.62 9.64 1.70
CA ILE A 58 19.53 9.94 0.78
C ILE A 58 18.48 10.76 1.50
N GLU A 59 17.74 11.56 0.76
CA GLU A 59 16.59 12.29 1.27
C GLU A 59 15.34 11.91 0.48
N ILE A 60 14.27 11.61 1.20
CA ILE A 60 12.92 11.48 0.67
C ILE A 60 12.15 12.68 1.23
N PRO A 61 11.94 13.73 0.42
CA PRO A 61 11.28 14.94 0.91
C PRO A 61 9.84 14.66 1.30
N GLN A 62 9.30 15.49 2.19
CA GLN A 62 7.92 15.42 2.63
C GLN A 62 6.96 15.65 1.47
N PRO A 63 5.84 14.91 1.38
CA PRO A 63 4.81 15.19 0.39
C PRO A 63 4.12 16.52 0.71
N ARG A 64 3.65 17.17 -0.34
CA ARG A 64 2.88 18.41 -0.21
C ARG A 64 1.56 18.20 0.52
N TYR A 65 0.85 17.11 0.17
CA TYR A 65 -0.44 16.75 0.74
C TYR A 65 -0.28 15.52 1.63
N LYS A 66 -0.60 15.67 2.90
CA LYS A 66 -0.48 14.65 3.93
C LYS A 66 -1.83 14.41 4.55
N PHE A 67 -2.36 13.21 4.34
CA PHE A 67 -3.65 12.82 4.89
C PHE A 67 -3.53 11.53 5.68
N ASP A 68 -4.44 11.31 6.59
CA ASP A 68 -4.61 10.03 7.29
C ASP A 68 -6.03 9.95 7.88
N VAL A 69 -6.59 8.76 7.96
CA VAL A 69 -7.88 8.52 8.64
C VAL A 69 -7.77 8.73 10.14
N CYS A 70 -6.56 8.61 10.68
CA CYS A 70 -6.25 8.82 12.10
C CYS A 70 -4.90 9.53 12.25
N PRO A 71 -4.81 10.85 12.00
CA PRO A 71 -3.57 11.62 12.09
C PRO A 71 -2.85 11.40 13.43
N GLN A 72 -1.53 11.16 13.35
CA GLN A 72 -0.69 10.89 14.52
C GLN A 72 0.29 12.02 14.84
N VAL A 73 0.44 12.97 13.91
CA VAL A 73 1.35 14.11 14.02
C VAL A 73 0.71 15.37 13.44
N ASP A 74 1.18 16.53 13.86
CA ASP A 74 0.70 17.81 13.37
C ASP A 74 0.96 18.00 11.86
N GLY A 75 0.09 18.77 11.20
CA GLY A 75 0.19 19.05 9.78
C GLY A 75 -0.25 17.90 8.85
N VAL A 76 -0.89 16.89 9.40
CA VAL A 76 -1.60 15.83 8.66
C VAL A 76 -3.09 16.10 8.76
N GLU A 77 -3.76 16.21 7.63
CA GLU A 77 -5.19 16.44 7.56
C GLU A 77 -5.96 15.13 7.70
N LYS A 78 -7.02 15.15 8.52
CA LYS A 78 -7.88 13.99 8.70
C LYS A 78 -8.80 13.82 7.49
N ILE A 79 -8.88 12.57 7.00
CA ILE A 79 -9.84 12.15 5.96
C ILE A 79 -10.72 11.02 6.48
N GLU A 80 -11.88 10.84 5.86
CA GLU A 80 -12.78 9.74 6.20
C GLU A 80 -12.34 8.42 5.54
N PRO A 81 -12.47 7.28 6.25
CA PRO A 81 -12.29 5.97 5.61
C PRO A 81 -13.24 5.84 4.42
N LEU A 82 -12.75 5.44 3.27
CA LEU A 82 -13.53 5.36 2.01
C LEU A 82 -14.18 6.70 1.58
N GLY A 83 -13.71 7.82 2.11
CA GLY A 83 -14.09 9.15 1.65
C GLY A 83 -13.20 9.65 0.52
N PRO A 84 -13.65 10.62 -0.28
CA PRO A 84 -12.82 11.20 -1.33
C PRO A 84 -11.66 12.02 -0.73
N LEU A 85 -10.52 12.02 -1.42
CA LEU A 85 -9.44 12.97 -1.10
C LEU A 85 -9.91 14.39 -1.38
N PRO A 86 -9.56 15.37 -0.52
CA PRO A 86 -9.90 16.80 -0.72
C PRO A 86 -8.99 17.42 -1.80
N LEU A 87 -8.88 16.77 -2.93
CA LEU A 87 -8.09 17.15 -4.11
C LEU A 87 -8.97 17.09 -5.35
N GLU A 88 -8.74 18.02 -6.27
CA GLU A 88 -9.43 18.03 -7.56
C GLU A 88 -8.97 16.87 -8.45
N ASP A 89 -9.81 16.53 -9.41
CA ASP A 89 -9.46 15.54 -10.44
C ASP A 89 -8.23 16.02 -11.24
N ASN A 90 -7.34 15.09 -11.55
CA ASN A 90 -6.13 15.37 -12.36
C ASN A 90 -5.29 16.54 -11.82
N SER A 91 -5.14 16.66 -10.49
CA SER A 91 -4.47 17.78 -9.83
C SER A 91 -3.03 17.51 -9.41
N ILE A 92 -2.66 16.25 -9.15
CA ILE A 92 -1.33 15.86 -8.66
C ILE A 92 -0.60 14.96 -9.65
N SER A 93 0.73 14.87 -9.53
CA SER A 93 1.57 14.06 -10.43
C SER A 93 2.00 12.75 -9.80
N SER A 94 1.96 12.62 -8.47
CA SER A 94 2.39 11.38 -7.81
C SER A 94 1.73 11.19 -6.45
N ILE A 95 1.49 9.92 -6.09
CA ILE A 95 0.87 9.51 -4.83
C ILE A 95 1.56 8.25 -4.28
N CYS A 96 1.82 8.22 -2.97
CA CYS A 96 2.36 7.05 -2.27
C CYS A 96 1.31 6.55 -1.27
N ILE A 97 0.99 5.26 -1.30
CA ILE A 97 -0.07 4.66 -0.48
C ILE A 97 0.48 3.42 0.25
N ASP A 98 0.40 3.40 1.59
CA ASP A 98 0.78 2.26 2.45
C ASP A 98 -0.39 1.87 3.36
N LEU A 99 -1.40 1.24 2.78
CA LEU A 99 -2.56 0.76 3.55
C LEU A 99 -2.19 -0.41 4.45
N PRO A 100 -2.87 -0.56 5.59
CA PRO A 100 -2.75 -1.76 6.40
C PRO A 100 -3.09 -3.02 5.59
N PHE A 101 -2.28 -4.06 5.75
CA PHE A 101 -2.50 -5.37 5.10
C PHE A 101 -2.78 -6.49 6.12
N VAL A 102 -3.04 -6.12 7.39
CA VAL A 102 -3.36 -7.07 8.46
C VAL A 102 -4.86 -7.31 8.48
N ILE A 103 -5.25 -8.58 8.40
CA ILE A 103 -6.63 -9.01 8.58
C ILE A 103 -6.77 -9.59 9.97
N SER A 104 -7.70 -9.06 10.75
CA SER A 104 -8.04 -9.59 12.06
C SER A 104 -8.95 -10.79 11.96
N CYS A 105 -8.68 -11.81 12.76
CA CYS A 105 -9.54 -12.98 12.89
C CYS A 105 -10.49 -12.93 14.10
N GLY A 106 -10.54 -11.80 14.81
CA GLY A 106 -11.36 -11.69 16.03
C GLY A 106 -11.43 -10.27 16.61
N PRO A 107 -12.30 -10.08 17.62
CA PRO A 107 -12.62 -8.77 18.19
C PRO A 107 -11.42 -8.01 18.78
N SER A 108 -10.33 -8.70 19.12
CA SER A 108 -9.12 -8.10 19.71
C SER A 108 -8.28 -7.27 18.72
N MET A 109 -8.61 -7.29 17.43
CA MET A 109 -7.88 -6.57 16.36
C MET A 109 -8.78 -5.64 15.53
N GLU A 110 -10.05 -5.54 15.90
CA GLU A 110 -10.95 -4.54 15.32
C GLU A 110 -10.44 -3.14 15.61
N THR A 111 -10.93 -2.17 14.84
CA THR A 111 -10.60 -0.74 14.91
C THR A 111 -10.12 -0.32 16.31
N PRO A 112 -9.03 0.44 16.41
CA PRO A 112 -8.54 0.85 17.71
C PRO A 112 -9.67 1.52 18.49
N ASP A 113 -10.04 0.93 19.65
CA ASP A 113 -10.90 1.62 20.59
C ASP A 113 -10.14 2.82 21.15
N TYR A 114 -10.76 3.95 21.12
CA TYR A 114 -10.31 5.15 21.78
C TYR A 114 -11.13 5.32 23.06
N ASP A 115 -10.48 5.74 24.14
CA ASP A 115 -11.19 6.21 25.31
C ASP A 115 -11.87 7.57 25.03
N GLU A 116 -12.67 8.04 25.99
CA GLU A 116 -13.35 9.34 25.95
C GLU A 116 -12.40 10.54 25.75
N ASN A 117 -11.09 10.34 25.93
CA ASN A 117 -10.03 11.35 25.76
C ASN A 117 -9.29 11.19 24.42
N GLY A 118 -9.71 10.27 23.55
CA GLY A 118 -9.08 9.99 22.27
C GLY A 118 -7.81 9.12 22.34
N ASN A 119 -7.52 8.49 23.50
CA ASN A 119 -6.36 7.60 23.63
C ASN A 119 -6.69 6.18 23.22
N ARG A 120 -5.77 5.49 22.56
CA ARG A 120 -5.93 4.08 22.20
C ARG A 120 -5.88 3.16 23.40
N VAL A 121 -6.95 2.43 23.65
CA VAL A 121 -7.12 1.59 24.85
C VAL A 121 -6.50 0.19 24.74
N LYS A 122 -6.25 -0.33 23.52
CA LYS A 122 -5.75 -1.70 23.33
C LYS A 122 -4.23 -1.84 23.40
N ASN A 123 -3.78 -2.81 24.22
CA ASN A 123 -2.38 -3.07 24.54
C ASN A 123 -1.58 -3.82 23.47
N ASN A 124 -2.10 -4.03 22.28
CA ASN A 124 -1.42 -4.73 21.19
C ASN A 124 -0.64 -3.73 20.32
N MET A 125 0.66 -4.00 20.10
CA MET A 125 1.54 -3.12 19.32
C MET A 125 1.05 -2.93 17.87
N ILE A 126 0.40 -3.94 17.29
CA ILE A 126 -0.18 -3.88 15.95
C ILE A 126 -1.40 -2.94 15.95
N SER A 127 -2.32 -3.08 16.91
CA SER A 127 -3.50 -2.23 17.03
C SER A 127 -3.19 -0.79 17.44
N ARG A 128 -2.02 -0.54 18.03
CA ARG A 128 -1.55 0.81 18.37
C ARG A 128 -1.03 1.60 17.16
N ARG A 129 -0.50 0.90 16.16
CA ARG A 129 0.17 1.52 15.02
C ARG A 129 -0.62 1.41 13.71
N PHE A 130 -1.41 0.36 13.57
CA PHE A 130 -2.08 0.04 12.31
C PHE A 130 -3.53 -0.31 12.57
N ALA A 131 -4.42 0.17 11.71
CA ALA A 131 -5.75 -0.41 11.60
C ALA A 131 -5.65 -1.85 11.07
N ALA A 132 -6.60 -2.68 11.40
CA ALA A 132 -6.73 -4.02 10.84
C ALA A 132 -8.11 -4.14 10.20
N TYR A 133 -8.18 -4.86 9.09
CA TYR A 133 -9.45 -5.09 8.41
C TYR A 133 -10.12 -6.36 8.92
N TYR A 134 -11.43 -6.32 9.01
CA TYR A 134 -12.28 -7.48 9.25
C TYR A 134 -13.65 -7.22 8.65
N PRO A 135 -14.12 -8.05 7.74
CA PRO A 135 -13.50 -9.20 7.07
C PRO A 135 -12.56 -8.80 5.92
N VAL A 136 -11.99 -9.81 5.21
CA VAL A 136 -11.17 -9.63 3.98
C VAL A 136 -11.79 -8.62 3.00
N ALA A 137 -13.10 -8.60 2.93
CA ALA A 137 -13.88 -7.68 2.11
C ALA A 137 -13.53 -6.22 2.35
N GLN A 138 -13.40 -5.81 3.61
CA GLN A 138 -13.05 -4.42 3.96
C GLN A 138 -11.66 -4.04 3.44
N LEU A 139 -10.71 -4.98 3.48
CA LEU A 139 -9.38 -4.74 2.92
C LEU A 139 -9.46 -4.54 1.41
N LEU A 140 -10.16 -5.42 0.69
CA LEU A 140 -10.26 -5.32 -0.76
C LEU A 140 -11.07 -4.08 -1.18
N GLU A 141 -12.12 -3.73 -0.44
CA GLU A 141 -12.91 -2.51 -0.65
C GLU A 141 -12.05 -1.26 -0.45
N SER A 142 -11.27 -1.21 0.64
CA SER A 142 -10.36 -0.12 0.90
C SER A 142 -9.28 0.00 -0.18
N TYR A 143 -8.69 -1.12 -0.61
CA TYR A 143 -7.70 -1.11 -1.70
C TYR A 143 -8.30 -0.57 -3.00
N LYS A 144 -9.48 -1.05 -3.36
CA LYS A 144 -10.18 -0.58 -4.58
C LYS A 144 -10.49 0.91 -4.50
N HIS A 145 -11.04 1.37 -3.36
CA HIS A 145 -11.35 2.78 -3.14
C HIS A 145 -10.12 3.68 -3.33
N TRP A 146 -9.01 3.36 -2.66
CA TRP A 146 -7.82 4.18 -2.73
C TRP A 146 -7.11 4.14 -4.09
N ILE A 147 -7.23 3.03 -4.82
CA ILE A 147 -6.78 2.94 -6.21
C ILE A 147 -7.65 3.80 -7.13
N ASP A 148 -8.98 3.80 -6.94
CA ASP A 148 -9.91 4.65 -7.68
C ASP A 148 -9.66 6.13 -7.41
N GLU A 149 -9.47 6.51 -6.14
CA GLU A 149 -9.15 7.87 -5.75
C GLU A 149 -7.79 8.33 -6.31
N ALA A 150 -6.77 7.47 -6.25
CA ALA A 150 -5.49 7.76 -6.88
C ALA A 150 -5.64 8.02 -8.38
N TYR A 151 -6.43 7.18 -9.07
CA TYR A 151 -6.70 7.39 -10.50
C TYR A 151 -7.42 8.72 -10.77
N ARG A 152 -8.39 9.08 -9.93
CA ARG A 152 -9.12 10.33 -10.05
C ARG A 152 -8.21 11.55 -9.92
N VAL A 153 -7.40 11.61 -8.86
CA VAL A 153 -6.59 12.79 -8.53
C VAL A 153 -5.30 12.92 -9.34
N LEU A 154 -4.76 11.81 -9.84
CA LEU A 154 -3.54 11.82 -10.66
C LEU A 154 -3.81 12.43 -12.04
N LYS A 155 -2.86 13.24 -12.51
CA LYS A 155 -2.78 13.69 -13.90
C LYS A 155 -2.47 12.52 -14.83
N GLU A 156 -2.64 12.73 -16.12
CA GLU A 156 -2.06 11.85 -17.13
C GLU A 156 -0.55 11.72 -16.89
N ASP A 157 -0.02 10.53 -17.10
CA ASP A 157 1.37 10.15 -16.79
C ASP A 157 1.73 10.19 -15.29
N GLY A 158 0.77 10.47 -14.41
CA GLY A 158 0.99 10.49 -12.96
C GLY A 158 1.28 9.09 -12.39
N ILE A 159 2.09 9.05 -11.33
CA ILE A 159 2.63 7.83 -10.73
C ILE A 159 1.94 7.51 -9.42
N MET A 160 1.50 6.26 -9.26
CA MET A 160 1.07 5.69 -7.99
C MET A 160 2.09 4.66 -7.51
N CYS A 161 2.63 4.85 -6.30
CA CYS A 161 3.37 3.84 -5.55
C CYS A 161 2.42 3.24 -4.51
N PHE A 162 2.13 1.95 -4.63
CA PHE A 162 1.19 1.24 -3.75
C PHE A 162 1.89 0.11 -3.02
N LYS A 163 2.02 0.23 -1.69
CA LYS A 163 2.65 -0.80 -0.87
C LYS A 163 1.63 -1.81 -0.38
N THR A 164 1.94 -3.09 -0.51
CA THR A 164 1.08 -4.18 -0.09
C THR A 164 1.86 -5.41 0.33
N GLN A 165 1.21 -6.37 0.98
CA GLN A 165 1.80 -7.65 1.38
C GLN A 165 0.75 -8.76 1.31
N ALA A 166 1.10 -9.89 0.69
CA ALA A 166 0.27 -11.08 0.77
C ALA A 166 0.11 -11.55 2.22
N THR A 167 -1.09 -11.94 2.57
CA THR A 167 -1.44 -12.35 3.94
C THR A 167 -2.11 -13.71 3.99
N ILE A 168 -2.05 -14.37 5.14
CA ILE A 168 -2.76 -15.62 5.40
C ILE A 168 -4.01 -15.30 6.21
N THR A 169 -5.15 -15.72 5.71
CA THR A 169 -6.44 -15.60 6.40
C THR A 169 -7.28 -16.84 6.18
N GLY A 170 -7.93 -17.37 7.24
CA GLY A 170 -8.72 -18.60 7.14
C GLY A 170 -7.93 -19.79 6.58
N SER A 171 -6.66 -19.94 6.94
CA SER A 171 -5.74 -20.96 6.43
C SER A 171 -5.53 -20.94 4.90
N LYS A 172 -5.75 -19.78 4.27
CA LYS A 172 -5.52 -19.55 2.84
C LYS A 172 -4.68 -18.31 2.62
N MET A 173 -3.84 -18.34 1.60
CA MET A 173 -3.10 -17.17 1.17
C MET A 173 -4.02 -16.24 0.37
N LEU A 174 -4.12 -14.99 0.79
CA LEU A 174 -4.68 -13.91 0.00
C LEU A 174 -3.53 -13.15 -0.69
N ASN A 175 -3.47 -13.26 -2.00
CA ASN A 175 -2.43 -12.61 -2.81
C ASN A 175 -2.84 -11.16 -3.12
N THR A 176 -2.71 -10.27 -2.14
CA THR A 176 -3.07 -8.86 -2.27
C THR A 176 -2.28 -8.12 -3.36
N PRO A 177 -0.99 -8.41 -3.63
CA PRO A 177 -0.28 -7.79 -4.76
C PRO A 177 -0.95 -8.08 -6.10
N TYR A 178 -1.40 -9.31 -6.33
CA TYR A 178 -2.13 -9.68 -7.54
C TYR A 178 -3.46 -8.93 -7.66
N TYR A 179 -4.26 -8.91 -6.58
CA TYR A 179 -5.54 -8.19 -6.59
C TYR A 179 -5.35 -6.68 -6.76
N SER A 180 -4.32 -6.09 -6.15
CA SER A 180 -4.02 -4.66 -6.32
C SER A 180 -3.70 -4.32 -7.78
N ARG A 181 -2.96 -5.19 -8.49
CA ARG A 181 -2.72 -5.02 -9.93
C ARG A 181 -3.99 -5.08 -10.74
N LEU A 182 -4.80 -6.13 -10.54
CA LEU A 182 -6.07 -6.26 -11.25
C LEU A 182 -6.96 -5.02 -11.04
N MET A 183 -7.04 -4.52 -9.80
CA MET A 183 -7.81 -3.32 -9.49
C MET A 183 -7.25 -2.09 -10.20
N ALA A 184 -5.93 -1.88 -10.17
CA ALA A 184 -5.29 -0.75 -10.80
C ALA A 184 -5.46 -0.78 -12.33
N GLU A 185 -5.20 -1.91 -12.96
CA GLU A 185 -5.35 -2.09 -14.41
C GLU A 185 -6.81 -1.95 -14.85
N SER A 186 -7.78 -2.40 -14.01
CA SER A 186 -9.21 -2.27 -14.31
C SER A 186 -9.71 -0.83 -14.38
N VAL A 187 -9.01 0.12 -13.76
CA VAL A 187 -9.36 1.55 -13.80
C VAL A 187 -8.51 2.36 -14.77
N GLY A 188 -7.51 1.75 -15.41
CA GLY A 188 -6.72 2.37 -16.47
C GLY A 188 -5.26 2.67 -16.11
N PHE A 189 -4.73 2.11 -15.02
CA PHE A 189 -3.30 2.17 -14.74
C PHE A 189 -2.51 1.16 -15.57
N ASP A 190 -1.31 1.55 -15.99
CA ASP A 190 -0.28 0.62 -16.45
C ASP A 190 0.59 0.18 -15.28
N SER A 191 0.84 -1.11 -15.14
CA SER A 191 1.85 -1.63 -14.21
C SER A 191 3.25 -1.35 -14.78
N LEU A 192 4.05 -0.54 -14.07
CA LEU A 192 5.41 -0.19 -14.52
C LEU A 192 6.47 -1.09 -13.91
N ASP A 193 6.41 -1.26 -12.57
CA ASP A 193 7.50 -1.93 -11.85
C ASP A 193 7.00 -2.55 -10.54
N GLU A 194 7.81 -3.45 -9.99
CA GLU A 194 7.57 -4.07 -8.68
C GLU A 194 8.86 -4.15 -7.91
N PHE A 195 8.87 -3.58 -6.71
CA PHE A 195 9.98 -3.71 -5.78
C PHE A 195 9.59 -4.58 -4.59
N ILE A 196 10.50 -5.44 -4.17
CA ILE A 196 10.33 -6.36 -3.05
C ILE A 196 11.17 -5.90 -1.88
N LEU A 197 10.52 -5.51 -0.79
CA LEU A 197 11.17 -5.23 0.48
C LEU A 197 11.28 -6.52 1.29
N LEU A 198 12.49 -6.96 1.58
CA LEU A 198 12.78 -8.09 2.45
C LEU A 198 12.96 -7.63 3.90
N ALA A 199 12.23 -8.22 4.83
CA ALA A 199 12.40 -7.98 6.26
C ALA A 199 13.45 -8.93 6.83
N LYS A 200 14.50 -8.39 7.46
CA LYS A 200 15.50 -9.20 8.19
C LYS A 200 14.89 -9.87 9.43
N ASN A 201 14.02 -9.16 10.12
CA ASN A 201 13.33 -9.63 11.32
C ASN A 201 11.84 -9.36 11.21
N ARG A 202 11.02 -10.22 11.79
CA ARG A 202 9.57 -10.03 11.89
C ARG A 202 9.09 -10.24 13.31
N LEU A 203 8.14 -9.39 13.72
CA LEU A 203 7.44 -9.60 14.98
C LEU A 203 6.65 -10.91 14.91
N ILE A 204 6.89 -11.78 15.86
CA ILE A 204 6.19 -13.06 16.01
C ILE A 204 5.12 -12.85 17.07
N SER A 205 3.85 -12.89 16.69
CA SER A 205 2.75 -12.87 17.64
C SER A 205 2.42 -14.29 18.09
N GLY A 206 2.48 -14.50 19.40
CA GLY A 206 1.98 -15.71 20.06
C GLY A 206 2.87 -16.95 19.99
N LYS A 207 2.56 -17.93 20.84
CA LYS A 207 3.16 -19.28 20.82
C LYS A 207 2.50 -20.07 19.68
N VAL A 208 3.27 -20.41 18.66
CA VAL A 208 2.82 -21.28 17.57
C VAL A 208 3.29 -22.69 17.87
N ASN A 209 2.39 -23.60 18.24
CA ASN A 209 2.72 -24.99 18.53
C ASN A 209 3.16 -25.75 17.27
N LYS A 210 2.60 -25.41 16.10
CA LYS A 210 2.96 -25.98 14.80
C LYS A 210 2.75 -24.95 13.70
N GLN A 211 3.78 -24.70 12.92
CA GLN A 211 3.68 -23.84 11.76
C GLN A 211 2.96 -24.56 10.61
N GLN A 212 1.87 -23.97 10.11
CA GLN A 212 1.08 -24.53 9.00
C GLN A 212 1.38 -23.85 7.66
N HIS A 213 1.83 -22.60 7.67
CA HIS A 213 2.16 -21.82 6.49
C HIS A 213 3.52 -21.16 6.62
N ALA A 214 4.20 -20.97 5.50
CA ALA A 214 5.39 -20.13 5.46
C ALA A 214 5.03 -18.71 5.92
N ARG A 215 5.94 -18.07 6.65
CA ARG A 215 5.80 -16.67 7.04
C ARG A 215 6.31 -15.78 5.91
N SER A 216 5.53 -14.79 5.51
CA SER A 216 5.99 -13.79 4.55
C SER A 216 6.97 -12.84 5.22
N PHE A 217 8.19 -12.78 4.72
CA PHE A 217 9.25 -11.85 5.15
C PHE A 217 9.46 -10.75 4.10
N HIS A 218 8.46 -10.48 3.28
CA HIS A 218 8.54 -9.50 2.22
C HIS A 218 7.22 -8.75 2.08
N SER A 219 7.34 -7.53 1.60
CA SER A 219 6.24 -6.71 1.11
C SER A 219 6.61 -6.17 -0.27
N TYR A 220 5.64 -5.64 -0.98
CA TYR A 220 5.77 -5.16 -2.34
C TYR A 220 5.47 -3.68 -2.40
N PHE A 221 6.25 -2.95 -3.19
CA PHE A 221 5.93 -1.63 -3.69
C PHE A 221 5.61 -1.79 -5.17
N LEU A 222 4.35 -1.68 -5.52
CA LEU A 222 3.85 -1.74 -6.88
C LEU A 222 3.84 -0.33 -7.45
N VAL A 223 4.43 -0.14 -8.61
CA VAL A 223 4.50 1.17 -9.28
C VAL A 223 3.60 1.14 -10.50
N PHE A 224 2.69 2.09 -10.54
CA PHE A 224 1.71 2.24 -11.60
C PHE A 224 1.77 3.64 -12.21
N LYS A 225 1.40 3.74 -13.47
CA LYS A 225 1.31 4.98 -14.22
C LYS A 225 -0.11 5.15 -14.75
N LYS A 226 -0.72 6.31 -14.52
CA LYS A 226 -1.97 6.65 -15.17
C LYS A 226 -1.71 6.94 -16.64
N SER A 227 -2.29 6.14 -17.52
CA SER A 227 -2.10 6.28 -18.95
C SER A 227 -3.45 6.32 -19.66
N LEU A 228 -3.58 7.23 -20.61
CA LEU A 228 -4.73 7.27 -21.52
C LEU A 228 -4.50 6.43 -22.76
N SER A 229 -3.27 5.98 -23.01
CA SER A 229 -2.97 5.11 -24.15
C SER A 229 -3.28 3.66 -23.78
N LYS A 230 -4.05 2.99 -24.64
CA LYS A 230 -4.33 1.57 -24.48
C LYS A 230 -3.01 0.78 -24.62
N LYS A 231 -2.56 0.17 -23.51
CA LYS A 231 -1.47 -0.80 -23.49
C LYS A 231 -2.01 -2.18 -23.20
N ILE A 232 -1.18 -3.20 -23.45
CA ILE A 232 -1.52 -4.59 -23.14
C ILE A 232 -1.59 -4.75 -21.62
N THR A 233 -2.73 -5.20 -21.14
CA THR A 233 -2.99 -5.50 -19.72
C THR A 233 -3.32 -6.98 -19.54
N TYR A 234 -3.45 -7.43 -18.30
CA TYR A 234 -3.95 -8.78 -18.02
C TYR A 234 -5.31 -9.06 -18.66
N PHE A 235 -6.17 -8.04 -18.74
CA PHE A 235 -7.52 -8.17 -19.28
C PHE A 235 -7.53 -8.35 -20.80
N ASP A 236 -6.48 -7.96 -21.51
CA ASP A 236 -6.38 -8.19 -22.97
C ASP A 236 -6.22 -9.68 -23.34
N PHE A 237 -5.91 -10.53 -22.36
CA PHE A 237 -5.80 -11.98 -22.52
C PHE A 237 -7.00 -12.75 -21.93
N MET A 238 -8.04 -12.03 -21.50
CA MET A 238 -9.22 -12.62 -20.88
C MET A 238 -10.45 -12.26 -21.70
N GLU A 239 -11.39 -13.19 -21.78
CA GLU A 239 -12.73 -12.90 -22.31
C GLU A 239 -13.50 -11.98 -21.34
N ASP A 240 -14.39 -11.15 -21.87
CA ASP A 240 -15.17 -10.18 -21.08
C ASP A 240 -15.94 -10.83 -19.92
N GLU A 241 -16.49 -12.02 -20.16
CA GLU A 241 -17.16 -12.80 -19.09
C GLU A 241 -16.22 -13.22 -17.96
N GLU A 242 -14.96 -13.49 -18.25
CA GLU A 242 -13.95 -13.84 -17.25
C GLU A 242 -13.52 -12.62 -16.45
N ILE A 243 -13.37 -11.48 -17.12
CA ILE A 243 -13.09 -10.18 -16.47
C ILE A 243 -14.22 -9.85 -15.50
N GLU A 244 -15.47 -9.96 -15.93
CA GLU A 244 -16.63 -9.74 -15.05
C GLU A 244 -16.66 -10.71 -13.87
N LYS A 245 -16.31 -11.98 -14.07
CA LYS A 245 -16.21 -12.96 -12.99
C LYS A 245 -15.14 -12.56 -11.96
N VAL A 246 -13.96 -12.13 -12.40
CA VAL A 246 -12.89 -11.66 -11.49
C VAL A 246 -13.37 -10.45 -10.71
N LEU A 247 -13.85 -9.41 -11.38
CA LEU A 247 -14.31 -8.17 -10.73
C LEU A 247 -15.54 -8.40 -9.83
N SER A 248 -16.49 -9.23 -10.25
CA SER A 248 -17.64 -9.60 -9.42
C SER A 248 -17.26 -10.50 -8.26
N GLY A 249 -16.23 -11.34 -8.43
CA GLY A 249 -15.64 -12.16 -7.37
C GLY A 249 -15.05 -11.30 -6.27
N LEU A 250 -14.35 -10.22 -6.61
CA LEU A 250 -13.85 -9.23 -5.66
C LEU A 250 -15.01 -8.58 -4.87
N LYS A 251 -16.13 -8.28 -5.54
CA LYS A 251 -17.34 -7.76 -4.89
C LYS A 251 -18.04 -8.81 -4.00
N LYS A 252 -18.03 -10.08 -4.38
CA LYS A 252 -18.67 -11.18 -3.61
C LYS A 252 -17.95 -11.52 -2.31
N TYR A 253 -16.68 -11.15 -2.15
CA TYR A 253 -16.02 -11.21 -0.84
C TYR A 253 -16.71 -10.32 0.20
N ASN A 254 -17.56 -9.39 -0.23
CA ASN A 254 -18.33 -8.47 0.61
C ASN A 254 -19.59 -9.08 1.24
N VAL A 255 -19.97 -10.27 0.89
CA VAL A 255 -21.18 -10.89 1.48
C VAL A 255 -20.80 -11.62 2.75
N ASN A 256 -21.15 -11.03 3.89
CA ASN A 256 -21.15 -11.68 5.20
C ASN A 256 -21.93 -13.01 5.12
N LYS A 257 -21.24 -14.11 4.87
CA LYS A 257 -21.81 -15.41 5.24
C LYS A 257 -21.76 -15.46 6.77
N LYS A 258 -22.87 -15.09 7.41
CA LYS A 258 -23.14 -15.49 8.79
C LYS A 258 -22.91 -17.01 8.82
N ARG A 259 -21.84 -17.43 9.48
CA ARG A 259 -21.70 -18.85 9.83
C ARG A 259 -22.88 -19.17 10.74
N ARG A 260 -23.77 -20.00 10.26
CA ARG A 260 -24.72 -20.73 11.12
C ARG A 260 -23.96 -21.77 11.92
#